data_8f6d3158ebd4a06afbb1e82e090a6db9
#
_entry.id   8f6d3158ebd4a06afbb1e82e090a6db9
#
_cell.length_a   1.000
_cell.length_b   1.000
_cell.length_c   1.000
_cell.angle_alpha   90.00
_cell.angle_beta   90.00
_cell.angle_gamma   90.00
#
_symmetry.space_group_name_H-M   'P 1'
#
loop_
_entity.id
_entity.type
_entity.pdbx_description
1 polymer ?
#
loop_
_entity_poly.entity_id
_entity_poly.type
_entity_poly.pdbx_seq_one_letter_code
_entity_poly.pdbx_strand_id
1 'polypeptide(L)'
;MSDGRRPRWLPALLITLAAAEAGARLLAPRTRTIKPARIEPRSYFTSEEIDRGARFARGQLALGLAGTAVDLAALVALLRRPPSAPRALARLGDGPAGAAAAAVGLSVASTAVGLPLSVLSRRRALAVGLATQSWREWALDLAKQLALGVPLAAAGGGLAVALTQRYPRGWWAPAAAGSLGAVTLFAALGPVVLDPIFNRFTPLPPGDTRADVLELAGAAGVQVGDVYSVDASRRTTAANAYVTGLGPTKRVVLFDTLLDRYSRDEIRLVVAHELAHVRHRDVQRGLAYAAIVVPAGAFAVQRLSWSLAPTRRGSAGALPALALAAALVATPIGLISSRLSRAIERRADTLSLELTDAPEAFISFERRIALQNVADLDPPRAVSALLSTHPPTAERIGAAVAFQADEIRSPRTRRTPAGS
;
A
#
# COMPACT_ATOMS: atom_id res chain seq x y z
N MET A 1 43.54 -11.24 12.33
CA MET A 1 43.54 -11.07 10.87
C MET A 1 42.17 -11.44 10.38
N SER A 2 41.33 -10.45 10.13
CA SER A 2 39.98 -10.63 9.58
C SER A 2 40.10 -11.00 8.09
N ASP A 3 39.75 -12.23 7.78
CA ASP A 3 39.68 -12.75 6.40
C ASP A 3 38.80 -11.82 5.57
N GLY A 4 39.41 -11.12 4.63
CA GLY A 4 38.75 -10.08 3.77
C GLY A 4 37.77 -10.62 2.76
N ARG A 5 37.05 -11.69 3.10
CA ARG A 5 35.95 -12.22 2.29
C ARG A 5 34.77 -11.26 2.31
N ARG A 6 34.50 -10.63 1.19
CA ARG A 6 33.29 -9.80 0.98
C ARG A 6 32.06 -10.53 1.52
N PRO A 7 31.17 -9.84 2.23
CA PRO A 7 29.98 -10.45 2.82
C PRO A 7 29.13 -11.09 1.71
N ARG A 8 28.90 -12.40 1.80
CA ARG A 8 28.22 -13.22 0.78
C ARG A 8 26.75 -12.80 0.50
N TRP A 9 26.18 -11.93 1.34
CA TRP A 9 24.84 -11.38 1.17
C TRP A 9 24.79 -10.15 0.23
N LEU A 10 25.90 -9.41 0.09
CA LEU A 10 25.92 -8.18 -0.71
C LEU A 10 25.62 -8.42 -2.20
N PRO A 11 26.21 -9.42 -2.89
CA PRO A 11 25.84 -9.72 -4.26
C PRO A 11 24.34 -10.07 -4.41
N ALA A 12 23.76 -10.81 -3.46
CA ALA A 12 22.34 -11.15 -3.48
C ALA A 12 21.43 -9.92 -3.35
N LEU A 13 21.80 -8.97 -2.49
CA LEU A 13 21.10 -7.70 -2.37
C LEU A 13 21.18 -6.88 -3.67
N LEU A 14 22.37 -6.79 -4.26
CA LEU A 14 22.55 -6.08 -5.53
C LEU A 14 21.73 -6.71 -6.68
N ILE A 15 21.67 -8.04 -6.76
CA ILE A 15 20.81 -8.75 -7.72
C ILE A 15 19.34 -8.38 -7.47
N THR A 16 18.91 -8.32 -6.22
CA THR A 16 17.54 -7.96 -5.85
C THR A 16 17.21 -6.53 -6.27
N LEU A 17 18.11 -5.59 -6.02
CA LEU A 17 17.93 -4.19 -6.42
C LEU A 17 17.91 -4.04 -7.95
N ALA A 18 18.78 -4.77 -8.65
CA ALA A 18 18.78 -4.81 -10.11
C ALA A 18 17.48 -5.40 -10.66
N ALA A 19 16.96 -6.48 -10.06
CA ALA A 19 15.68 -7.07 -10.43
C ALA A 19 14.51 -6.10 -10.17
N ALA A 20 14.50 -5.40 -9.03
CA ALA A 20 13.49 -4.41 -8.70
C ALA A 20 13.52 -3.23 -9.69
N GLU A 21 14.70 -2.72 -10.01
CA GLU A 21 14.88 -1.63 -10.97
C GLU A 21 14.48 -2.06 -12.39
N ALA A 22 14.93 -3.22 -12.84
CA ALA A 22 14.56 -3.78 -14.15
C ALA A 22 13.05 -4.01 -14.24
N GLY A 23 12.44 -4.59 -13.20
CA GLY A 23 10.99 -4.77 -13.11
C GLY A 23 10.23 -3.45 -13.17
N ALA A 24 10.67 -2.43 -12.42
CA ALA A 24 10.04 -1.13 -12.42
C ALA A 24 10.12 -0.45 -13.81
N ARG A 25 11.27 -0.55 -14.50
CA ARG A 25 11.43 0.00 -15.87
C ARG A 25 10.63 -0.78 -16.91
N LEU A 26 10.65 -2.11 -16.83
CA LEU A 26 9.96 -3.00 -17.80
C LEU A 26 8.44 -2.81 -17.73
N LEU A 27 7.91 -2.65 -16.52
CA LEU A 27 6.49 -2.55 -16.25
C LEU A 27 5.98 -1.10 -16.16
N ALA A 28 6.85 -0.11 -16.29
CA ALA A 28 6.42 1.29 -16.35
C ALA A 28 5.45 1.51 -17.53
N PRO A 29 4.38 2.30 -17.34
CA PRO A 29 3.49 2.68 -18.43
C PRO A 29 4.25 3.34 -19.57
N ARG A 30 3.96 2.93 -20.80
CA ARG A 30 4.54 3.50 -22.03
C ARG A 30 3.58 4.42 -22.77
N THR A 31 2.34 4.52 -22.29
CA THR A 31 1.35 5.45 -22.83
C THR A 31 1.74 6.90 -22.51
N ARG A 32 1.39 7.81 -23.41
CA ARG A 32 1.58 9.24 -23.17
C ARG A 32 0.77 9.65 -21.92
N THR A 33 1.42 10.35 -21.02
CA THR A 33 0.78 10.98 -19.86
C THR A 33 0.85 12.50 -20.03
N ILE A 34 -0.10 13.20 -19.45
CA ILE A 34 -0.08 14.65 -19.42
C ILE A 34 1.15 15.11 -18.65
N LYS A 35 1.97 15.97 -19.27
CA LYS A 35 3.08 16.61 -18.58
C LYS A 35 2.53 17.73 -17.70
N PRO A 36 2.63 17.64 -16.37
CA PRO A 36 2.04 18.61 -15.48
C PRO A 36 2.65 20.01 -15.68
N ALA A 37 1.81 21.02 -15.68
CA ALA A 37 2.24 22.40 -15.56
C ALA A 37 2.84 22.61 -14.16
N ARG A 38 3.87 23.47 -14.08
CA ARG A 38 4.42 23.85 -12.79
C ARG A 38 3.47 24.83 -12.12
N ILE A 39 2.94 24.45 -10.98
CA ILE A 39 2.11 25.30 -10.14
C ILE A 39 2.77 25.49 -8.77
N GLU A 40 2.46 26.61 -8.13
CA GLU A 40 2.84 26.85 -6.75
C GLU A 40 1.68 26.48 -5.81
N PRO A 41 1.89 25.71 -4.74
CA PRO A 41 0.83 25.34 -3.80
C PRO A 41 0.06 26.54 -3.26
N ARG A 42 0.72 27.67 -3.02
CA ARG A 42 0.09 28.89 -2.52
C ARG A 42 -0.92 29.55 -3.47
N SER A 43 -0.93 29.17 -4.75
CA SER A 43 -1.96 29.61 -5.71
C SER A 43 -3.30 28.92 -5.51
N TYR A 44 -3.30 27.78 -4.78
CA TYR A 44 -4.48 26.94 -4.57
C TYR A 44 -4.82 26.75 -3.10
N PHE A 45 -3.86 26.99 -2.20
CA PHE A 45 -4.00 26.76 -0.76
C PHE A 45 -3.50 27.96 0.03
N THR A 46 -4.14 28.25 1.15
CA THR A 46 -3.67 29.26 2.09
C THR A 46 -2.42 28.77 2.84
N SER A 47 -1.64 29.69 3.39
CA SER A 47 -0.48 29.31 4.21
C SER A 47 -0.88 28.48 5.44
N GLU A 48 -2.05 28.77 6.04
CA GLU A 48 -2.56 28.00 7.18
C GLU A 48 -2.90 26.55 6.82
N GLU A 49 -3.54 26.33 5.66
CA GLU A 49 -3.84 24.98 5.13
C GLU A 49 -2.55 24.18 4.87
N ILE A 50 -1.56 24.81 4.23
CA ILE A 50 -0.26 24.19 3.98
C ILE A 50 0.43 23.80 5.28
N ASP A 51 0.48 24.72 6.25
CA ASP A 51 1.12 24.48 7.55
C ASP A 51 0.38 23.39 8.36
N ARG A 52 -0.96 23.39 8.33
CA ARG A 52 -1.78 22.36 9.00
C ARG A 52 -1.49 20.97 8.41
N GLY A 53 -1.52 20.84 7.09
CA GLY A 53 -1.22 19.59 6.38
C GLY A 53 0.20 19.11 6.68
N ALA A 54 1.18 20.00 6.58
CA ALA A 54 2.59 19.70 6.85
C ALA A 54 2.81 19.22 8.30
N ARG A 55 2.27 19.94 9.30
CA ARG A 55 2.40 19.54 10.72
C ARG A 55 1.79 18.17 10.99
N PHE A 56 0.62 17.88 10.41
CA PHE A 56 -0.03 16.59 10.60
C PHE A 56 0.72 15.48 9.87
N ALA A 57 0.86 15.58 8.54
CA ALA A 57 1.40 14.51 7.71
C ALA A 57 2.87 14.18 8.03
N ARG A 58 3.73 15.20 8.21
CA ARG A 58 5.13 14.99 8.60
C ARG A 58 5.26 14.39 9.99
N GLY A 59 4.38 14.77 10.93
CA GLY A 59 4.32 14.13 12.24
C GLY A 59 3.88 12.68 12.18
N GLN A 60 2.92 12.34 11.33
CA GLN A 60 2.52 10.94 11.10
C GLN A 60 3.65 10.13 10.45
N LEU A 61 4.34 10.69 9.47
CA LEU A 61 5.52 10.08 8.85
C LEU A 61 6.62 9.81 9.90
N ALA A 62 6.92 10.80 10.75
CA ALA A 62 7.92 10.65 11.81
C ALA A 62 7.56 9.52 12.79
N LEU A 63 6.27 9.41 13.18
CA LEU A 63 5.79 8.31 14.02
C LEU A 63 5.91 6.95 13.32
N GLY A 64 5.60 6.87 12.02
CA GLY A 64 5.77 5.65 11.23
C GLY A 64 7.24 5.22 11.15
N LEU A 65 8.15 6.16 10.87
CA LEU A 65 9.59 5.89 10.83
C LEU A 65 10.15 5.50 12.21
N ALA A 66 9.68 6.16 13.29
CA ALA A 66 10.03 5.78 14.65
C ALA A 66 9.56 4.36 14.99
N GLY A 67 8.35 3.99 14.60
CA GLY A 67 7.84 2.62 14.76
C GLY A 67 8.72 1.59 14.05
N THR A 68 9.06 1.85 12.80
CA THR A 68 9.99 1.00 12.03
C THR A 68 11.36 0.88 12.71
N ALA A 69 11.91 1.99 13.20
CA ALA A 69 13.19 2.00 13.91
C ALA A 69 13.14 1.18 15.21
N VAL A 70 12.04 1.29 15.96
CA VAL A 70 11.80 0.52 17.18
C VAL A 70 11.72 -0.99 16.89
N ASP A 71 10.98 -1.38 15.84
CA ASP A 71 10.88 -2.80 15.43
C ASP A 71 12.25 -3.37 15.02
N LEU A 72 13.02 -2.63 14.21
CA LEU A 72 14.37 -3.04 13.82
C LEU A 72 15.31 -3.14 15.02
N ALA A 73 15.25 -2.18 15.94
CA ALA A 73 16.05 -2.20 17.17
C ALA A 73 15.69 -3.41 18.06
N ALA A 74 14.39 -3.71 18.19
CA ALA A 74 13.92 -4.89 18.93
C ALA A 74 14.44 -6.20 18.29
N LEU A 75 14.38 -6.34 16.97
CA LEU A 75 14.93 -7.49 16.26
C LEU A 75 16.44 -7.64 16.47
N VAL A 76 17.18 -6.53 16.41
CA VAL A 76 18.63 -6.54 16.68
C VAL A 76 18.92 -6.92 18.13
N ALA A 77 18.13 -6.42 19.09
CA ALA A 77 18.27 -6.78 20.50
C ALA A 77 18.03 -8.29 20.74
N LEU A 78 16.99 -8.85 20.12
CA LEU A 78 16.68 -10.28 20.18
C LEU A 78 17.75 -11.16 19.54
N LEU A 79 18.43 -10.67 18.51
CA LEU A 79 19.58 -11.37 17.92
C LEU A 79 20.79 -11.41 18.83
N ARG A 80 21.07 -10.30 19.53
CA ARG A 80 22.24 -10.15 20.42
C ARG A 80 22.00 -10.84 21.77
N ARG A 81 20.78 -10.76 22.29
CA ARG A 81 20.39 -11.30 23.60
C ARG A 81 19.07 -12.05 23.48
N PRO A 82 19.07 -13.28 22.94
CA PRO A 82 17.85 -14.06 22.83
C PRO A 82 17.28 -14.31 24.24
N PRO A 83 15.98 -14.04 24.42
CA PRO A 83 15.34 -14.35 25.69
C PRO A 83 15.37 -15.87 25.93
N SER A 84 15.51 -16.26 27.19
CA SER A 84 15.27 -17.65 27.58
C SER A 84 13.81 -17.97 27.29
N ALA A 85 13.55 -19.01 26.52
CA ALA A 85 12.18 -19.42 26.22
C ALA A 85 11.45 -19.76 27.55
N PRO A 86 10.20 -19.28 27.74
CA PRO A 86 9.38 -19.74 28.86
C PRO A 86 9.35 -21.27 28.88
N ARG A 87 9.45 -21.88 30.07
CA ARG A 87 9.49 -23.36 30.22
C ARG A 87 8.40 -24.09 29.45
N ALA A 88 7.21 -23.48 29.35
CA ALA A 88 6.09 -24.01 28.59
C ALA A 88 6.36 -24.08 27.07
N LEU A 89 7.07 -23.08 26.51
CA LEU A 89 7.42 -23.01 25.08
C LEU A 89 8.69 -23.81 24.78
N ALA A 90 9.56 -24.00 25.76
CA ALA A 90 10.76 -24.84 25.61
C ALA A 90 10.41 -26.30 25.26
N ARG A 91 9.24 -26.79 25.68
CA ARG A 91 8.71 -28.11 25.32
C ARG A 91 8.38 -28.28 23.84
N LEU A 92 8.11 -27.18 23.11
CA LEU A 92 7.81 -27.20 21.68
C LEU A 92 9.07 -27.37 20.83
N GLY A 93 10.26 -27.22 21.43
CA GLY A 93 11.54 -27.38 20.77
C GLY A 93 11.83 -26.31 19.69
N ASP A 94 12.90 -26.53 18.95
CA ASP A 94 13.36 -25.63 17.88
C ASP A 94 12.76 -25.91 16.49
N GLY A 95 11.79 -26.83 16.43
CA GLY A 95 11.10 -27.22 15.20
C GLY A 95 10.02 -26.23 14.74
N PRO A 96 9.23 -26.60 13.72
CA PRO A 96 8.16 -25.74 13.19
C PRO A 96 7.12 -25.30 14.22
N ALA A 97 6.78 -26.17 15.19
CA ALA A 97 5.82 -25.83 16.26
C ALA A 97 6.39 -24.76 17.22
N GLY A 98 7.66 -24.90 17.64
CA GLY A 98 8.33 -23.88 18.43
C GLY A 98 8.49 -22.56 17.66
N ALA A 99 8.75 -22.63 16.36
CA ALA A 99 8.82 -21.47 15.47
C ALA A 99 7.47 -20.78 15.32
N ALA A 100 6.37 -21.52 15.20
CA ALA A 100 5.02 -20.95 15.19
C ALA A 100 4.75 -20.16 16.48
N ALA A 101 5.03 -20.76 17.64
CA ALA A 101 4.85 -20.09 18.93
C ALA A 101 5.77 -18.86 19.09
N ALA A 102 7.04 -18.96 18.65
CA ALA A 102 7.98 -17.84 18.70
C ALA A 102 7.55 -16.69 17.76
N ALA A 103 7.01 -17.00 16.56
CA ALA A 103 6.49 -16.00 15.64
C ALA A 103 5.24 -15.29 16.20
N VAL A 104 4.36 -16.00 16.88
CA VAL A 104 3.24 -15.40 17.63
C VAL A 104 3.77 -14.46 18.70
N GLY A 105 4.72 -14.92 19.52
CA GLY A 105 5.34 -14.09 20.56
C GLY A 105 5.98 -12.82 19.98
N LEU A 106 6.70 -12.94 18.87
CA LEU A 106 7.31 -11.81 18.18
C LEU A 106 6.26 -10.83 17.65
N SER A 107 5.18 -11.33 17.03
CA SER A 107 4.09 -10.51 16.49
C SER A 107 3.36 -9.73 17.59
N VAL A 108 3.01 -10.41 18.69
CA VAL A 108 2.35 -9.77 19.85
C VAL A 108 3.28 -8.75 20.50
N ALA A 109 4.56 -9.10 20.69
CA ALA A 109 5.54 -8.18 21.28
C ALA A 109 5.75 -6.92 20.41
N SER A 110 5.88 -7.06 19.09
CA SER A 110 5.97 -5.91 18.16
C SER A 110 4.73 -5.03 18.26
N THR A 111 3.53 -5.63 18.27
CA THR A 111 2.28 -4.87 18.44
C THR A 111 2.27 -4.12 19.79
N ALA A 112 2.65 -4.77 20.87
CA ALA A 112 2.67 -4.14 22.20
C ALA A 112 3.68 -3.00 22.30
N VAL A 113 4.88 -3.17 21.73
CA VAL A 113 5.92 -2.14 21.69
C VAL A 113 5.52 -0.96 20.80
N GLY A 114 4.85 -1.21 19.68
CA GLY A 114 4.33 -0.18 18.76
C GLY A 114 3.08 0.54 19.25
N LEU A 115 2.37 -0.02 20.24
CA LEU A 115 1.07 0.51 20.71
C LEU A 115 1.11 1.97 21.17
N PRO A 116 2.11 2.46 21.95
CA PRO A 116 2.19 3.86 22.33
C PRO A 116 2.27 4.81 21.14
N LEU A 117 3.04 4.46 20.10
CA LEU A 117 3.14 5.25 18.87
C LEU A 117 1.82 5.23 18.09
N SER A 118 1.12 4.09 18.06
CA SER A 118 -0.20 3.95 17.44
C SER A 118 -1.25 4.80 18.16
N VAL A 119 -1.23 4.83 19.49
CA VAL A 119 -2.09 5.70 20.32
C VAL A 119 -1.81 7.16 20.03
N LEU A 120 -0.53 7.56 19.95
CA LEU A 120 -0.15 8.95 19.66
C LEU A 120 -0.58 9.35 18.24
N SER A 121 -0.34 8.50 17.24
CA SER A 121 -0.79 8.70 15.86
C SER A 121 -2.30 8.91 15.80
N ARG A 122 -3.06 8.06 16.51
CA ARG A 122 -4.51 8.16 16.61
C ARG A 122 -4.98 9.45 17.30
N ARG A 123 -4.36 9.84 18.42
CA ARG A 123 -4.68 11.11 19.10
C ARG A 123 -4.51 12.30 18.17
N ARG A 124 -3.45 12.30 17.36
CA ARG A 124 -3.23 13.34 16.36
C ARG A 124 -4.31 13.34 15.29
N ALA A 125 -4.74 12.16 14.81
CA ALA A 125 -5.81 12.04 13.82
C ALA A 125 -7.17 12.51 14.37
N LEU A 126 -7.47 12.21 15.65
CA LEU A 126 -8.66 12.71 16.34
C LEU A 126 -8.60 14.25 16.49
N ALA A 127 -7.44 14.82 16.84
CA ALA A 127 -7.27 16.25 17.05
C ALA A 127 -7.51 17.10 15.78
N VAL A 128 -7.25 16.54 14.59
CA VAL A 128 -7.53 17.20 13.30
C VAL A 128 -8.89 16.83 12.71
N GLY A 129 -9.66 15.97 13.38
CA GLY A 129 -10.99 15.53 12.94
C GLY A 129 -10.95 14.48 11.83
N LEU A 130 -9.78 13.86 11.55
CA LEU A 130 -9.65 12.82 10.51
C LEU A 130 -10.18 11.47 10.98
N ALA A 131 -9.97 11.10 12.25
CA ALA A 131 -10.52 9.90 12.85
C ALA A 131 -11.83 10.21 13.57
N THR A 132 -12.85 9.40 13.36
CA THR A 132 -14.19 9.51 13.95
C THR A 132 -14.51 8.40 14.94
N GLN A 133 -13.84 7.27 14.79
CA GLN A 133 -14.05 6.06 15.56
C GLN A 133 -13.78 6.27 17.06
N SER A 134 -14.61 5.73 17.95
CA SER A 134 -14.37 5.72 19.40
C SER A 134 -13.14 4.88 19.77
N TRP A 135 -12.59 5.11 20.97
CA TRP A 135 -11.50 4.28 21.50
C TRP A 135 -11.87 2.82 21.67
N ARG A 136 -13.12 2.53 22.02
CA ARG A 136 -13.64 1.16 22.15
C ARG A 136 -13.66 0.46 20.79
N GLU A 137 -14.19 1.10 19.78
CA GLU A 137 -14.23 0.53 18.42
C GLU A 137 -12.84 0.33 17.84
N TRP A 138 -11.93 1.27 18.09
CA TRP A 138 -10.53 1.15 17.69
C TRP A 138 -9.87 -0.07 18.38
N ALA A 139 -10.10 -0.27 19.68
CA ALA A 139 -9.58 -1.43 20.40
C ALA A 139 -10.18 -2.74 19.87
N LEU A 140 -11.47 -2.76 19.51
CA LEU A 140 -12.10 -3.92 18.86
C LEU A 140 -11.49 -4.22 17.48
N ASP A 141 -11.21 -3.20 16.68
CA ASP A 141 -10.55 -3.39 15.39
C ASP A 141 -9.10 -3.89 15.57
N LEU A 142 -8.38 -3.41 16.58
CA LEU A 142 -7.06 -3.95 16.95
C LEU A 142 -7.15 -5.42 17.37
N ALA A 143 -8.16 -5.79 18.15
CA ALA A 143 -8.40 -7.19 18.54
C ALA A 143 -8.70 -8.08 17.32
N LYS A 144 -9.51 -7.60 16.36
CA LYS A 144 -9.76 -8.31 15.09
C LYS A 144 -8.47 -8.48 14.27
N GLN A 145 -7.64 -7.42 14.17
CA GLN A 145 -6.36 -7.50 13.49
C GLN A 145 -5.43 -8.53 14.13
N LEU A 146 -5.37 -8.59 15.45
CA LEU A 146 -4.61 -9.62 16.18
C LEU A 146 -5.19 -11.03 15.96
N ALA A 147 -6.51 -11.17 16.00
CA ALA A 147 -7.18 -12.46 15.75
C ALA A 147 -6.89 -13.02 14.35
N LEU A 148 -6.70 -12.15 13.35
CA LEU A 148 -6.30 -12.54 12.00
C LEU A 148 -4.78 -12.70 11.88
N GLY A 149 -4.02 -11.80 12.48
CA GLY A 149 -2.56 -11.74 12.35
C GLY A 149 -1.84 -12.86 13.10
N VAL A 150 -2.33 -13.25 14.28
CA VAL A 150 -1.70 -14.29 15.11
C VAL A 150 -1.64 -15.67 14.40
N PRO A 151 -2.75 -16.18 13.82
CA PRO A 151 -2.69 -17.43 13.05
C PRO A 151 -1.76 -17.33 11.83
N LEU A 152 -1.76 -16.18 11.14
CA LEU A 152 -0.87 -15.96 9.99
C LEU A 152 0.60 -15.93 10.42
N ALA A 153 0.92 -15.31 11.56
CA ALA A 153 2.27 -15.30 12.11
C ALA A 153 2.71 -16.72 12.51
N ALA A 154 1.82 -17.49 13.16
CA ALA A 154 2.08 -18.89 13.52
C ALA A 154 2.38 -19.73 12.27
N ALA A 155 1.50 -19.67 11.27
CA ALA A 155 1.68 -20.40 10.01
C ALA A 155 2.95 -19.99 9.29
N GLY A 156 3.21 -18.68 9.18
CA GLY A 156 4.41 -18.13 8.52
C GLY A 156 5.71 -18.54 9.21
N GLY A 157 5.76 -18.44 10.54
CA GLY A 157 6.94 -18.83 11.33
C GLY A 157 7.21 -20.33 11.28
N GLY A 158 6.16 -21.14 11.45
CA GLY A 158 6.24 -22.60 11.36
C GLY A 158 6.70 -23.06 9.98
N LEU A 159 6.08 -22.52 8.92
CA LEU A 159 6.44 -22.81 7.52
C LEU A 159 7.89 -22.37 7.21
N ALA A 160 8.30 -21.18 7.65
CA ALA A 160 9.65 -20.68 7.41
C ALA A 160 10.70 -21.65 7.97
N VAL A 161 10.53 -22.14 9.21
CA VAL A 161 11.46 -23.12 9.80
C VAL A 161 11.35 -24.47 9.11
N ALA A 162 10.13 -24.96 8.81
CA ALA A 162 9.94 -26.21 8.07
C ALA A 162 10.65 -26.20 6.72
N LEU A 163 10.54 -25.10 5.96
CA LEU A 163 11.25 -24.93 4.68
C LEU A 163 12.78 -24.91 4.85
N THR A 164 13.27 -24.20 5.88
CA THR A 164 14.72 -24.14 6.15
C THR A 164 15.28 -25.50 6.56
N GLN A 165 14.51 -26.34 7.25
CA GLN A 165 14.89 -27.72 7.61
C GLN A 165 14.83 -28.66 6.41
N ARG A 166 13.75 -28.58 5.62
CA ARG A 166 13.54 -29.48 4.47
C ARG A 166 14.45 -29.16 3.29
N TYR A 167 14.79 -27.87 3.08
CA TYR A 167 15.62 -27.38 1.98
C TYR A 167 16.75 -26.49 2.47
N PRO A 168 17.75 -27.02 3.21
CA PRO A 168 18.76 -26.20 3.92
C PRO A 168 19.54 -25.22 3.03
N ARG A 169 19.74 -25.56 1.76
CA ARG A 169 20.53 -24.76 0.80
C ARG A 169 19.69 -23.90 -0.14
N GLY A 170 18.41 -24.24 -0.34
CA GLY A 170 17.55 -23.64 -1.37
C GLY A 170 16.15 -23.27 -0.92
N TRP A 171 15.91 -23.09 0.39
CA TRP A 171 14.59 -22.80 0.94
C TRP A 171 13.97 -21.48 0.39
N TRP A 172 14.80 -20.59 -0.14
CA TRP A 172 14.33 -19.35 -0.76
C TRP A 172 13.36 -19.60 -1.93
N ALA A 173 13.57 -20.68 -2.70
CA ALA A 173 12.73 -20.96 -3.87
C ALA A 173 11.30 -21.35 -3.50
N PRO A 174 11.03 -22.38 -2.66
CA PRO A 174 9.68 -22.65 -2.20
C PRO A 174 9.10 -21.52 -1.34
N ALA A 175 9.92 -20.76 -0.59
CA ALA A 175 9.44 -19.58 0.13
C ALA A 175 8.98 -18.49 -0.83
N ALA A 176 9.70 -18.23 -1.92
CA ALA A 176 9.28 -17.28 -2.96
C ALA A 176 7.97 -17.72 -3.63
N ALA A 177 7.85 -19.00 -4.00
CA ALA A 177 6.62 -19.52 -4.59
C ALA A 177 5.43 -19.39 -3.63
N GLY A 178 5.61 -19.76 -2.35
CA GLY A 178 4.58 -19.59 -1.32
C GLY A 178 4.20 -18.12 -1.09
N SER A 179 5.19 -17.22 -1.07
CA SER A 179 4.94 -15.78 -0.93
C SER A 179 4.16 -15.21 -2.13
N LEU A 180 4.50 -15.60 -3.36
CA LEU A 180 3.76 -15.19 -4.56
C LEU A 180 2.34 -15.73 -4.54
N GLY A 181 2.17 -17.01 -4.15
CA GLY A 181 0.84 -17.61 -3.96
C GLY A 181 0.03 -16.84 -2.91
N ALA A 182 0.62 -16.51 -1.77
CA ALA A 182 -0.04 -15.73 -0.71
C ALA A 182 -0.43 -14.32 -1.20
N VAL A 183 0.47 -13.58 -1.86
CA VAL A 183 0.18 -12.26 -2.41
C VAL A 183 -0.98 -12.32 -3.42
N THR A 184 -0.97 -13.30 -4.31
CA THR A 184 -2.04 -13.50 -5.30
C THR A 184 -3.37 -13.83 -4.61
N LEU A 185 -3.35 -14.72 -3.61
CA LEU A 185 -4.51 -15.10 -2.84
C LEU A 185 -5.10 -13.91 -2.07
N PHE A 186 -4.26 -13.12 -1.40
CA PHE A 186 -4.71 -11.92 -0.70
C PHE A 186 -5.24 -10.85 -1.66
N ALA A 187 -4.64 -10.66 -2.82
CA ALA A 187 -5.16 -9.74 -3.83
C ALA A 187 -6.53 -10.18 -4.37
N ALA A 188 -6.78 -11.48 -4.46
CA ALA A 188 -8.05 -12.02 -4.95
C ALA A 188 -9.14 -12.07 -3.87
N LEU A 189 -8.80 -12.56 -2.66
CA LEU A 189 -9.77 -12.84 -1.61
C LEU A 189 -9.90 -11.71 -0.57
N GLY A 190 -8.89 -10.85 -0.42
CA GLY A 190 -8.90 -9.76 0.56
C GLY A 190 -10.18 -8.93 0.49
N PRO A 191 -10.57 -8.41 -0.67
CA PRO A 191 -11.78 -7.60 -0.82
C PRO A 191 -13.10 -8.33 -0.54
N VAL A 192 -13.09 -9.66 -0.68
CA VAL A 192 -14.31 -10.48 -0.52
C VAL A 192 -14.42 -11.05 0.90
N VAL A 193 -13.29 -11.39 1.50
CA VAL A 193 -13.25 -12.07 2.80
C VAL A 193 -12.84 -11.13 3.94
N LEU A 194 -11.82 -10.30 3.73
CA LEU A 194 -11.27 -9.47 4.80
C LEU A 194 -12.01 -8.13 4.94
N ASP A 195 -12.34 -7.46 3.84
CA ASP A 195 -13.03 -6.17 3.89
C ASP A 195 -14.34 -6.22 4.68
N PRO A 196 -15.22 -7.24 4.51
CA PRO A 196 -16.47 -7.33 5.26
C PRO A 196 -16.32 -7.55 6.78
N ILE A 197 -15.14 -7.97 7.25
CA ILE A 197 -14.85 -8.11 8.69
C ILE A 197 -14.80 -6.71 9.35
N PHE A 198 -14.36 -5.72 8.58
CA PHE A 198 -14.15 -4.36 9.08
C PHE A 198 -15.23 -3.38 8.62
N ASN A 199 -15.82 -3.58 7.45
CA ASN A 199 -16.70 -2.62 6.79
C ASN A 199 -18.06 -3.22 6.42
N ARG A 200 -19.08 -2.37 6.34
CA ARG A 200 -20.40 -2.74 5.82
C ARG A 200 -20.55 -2.18 4.42
N PHE A 201 -20.94 -3.06 3.52
CA PHE A 201 -21.19 -2.71 2.11
C PHE A 201 -22.69 -2.70 1.86
N THR A 202 -23.18 -1.60 1.29
CA THR A 202 -24.59 -1.46 0.91
C THR A 202 -24.66 -1.22 -0.59
N PRO A 203 -25.44 -1.99 -1.37
CA PRO A 203 -25.66 -1.70 -2.78
C PRO A 203 -26.15 -0.26 -2.95
N LEU A 204 -25.57 0.48 -3.89
CA LEU A 204 -26.03 1.84 -4.18
C LEU A 204 -27.37 1.76 -4.90
N PRO A 205 -28.41 2.43 -4.39
CA PRO A 205 -29.73 2.40 -5.01
C PRO A 205 -29.69 2.97 -6.43
N PRO A 206 -30.67 2.62 -7.28
CA PRO A 206 -30.82 3.27 -8.59
C PRO A 206 -30.92 4.79 -8.45
N GLY A 207 -30.17 5.50 -9.28
CA GLY A 207 -30.06 6.96 -9.26
C GLY A 207 -28.90 7.43 -10.12
N ASP A 208 -28.71 8.75 -10.19
CA ASP A 208 -27.77 9.39 -11.10
C ASP A 208 -26.31 8.90 -10.85
N THR A 209 -25.88 8.86 -9.61
CA THR A 209 -24.49 8.44 -9.28
C THR A 209 -24.22 7.01 -9.74
N ARG A 210 -25.18 6.08 -9.51
CA ARG A 210 -25.02 4.69 -9.98
C ARG A 210 -25.01 4.62 -11.51
N ALA A 211 -25.86 5.38 -12.18
CA ALA A 211 -25.91 5.45 -13.64
C ALA A 211 -24.60 5.98 -14.22
N ASP A 212 -24.06 7.06 -13.66
CA ASP A 212 -22.76 7.63 -14.05
C ASP A 212 -21.61 6.64 -13.92
N VAL A 213 -21.56 5.91 -12.82
CA VAL A 213 -20.49 4.90 -12.60
C VAL A 213 -20.56 3.82 -13.67
N LEU A 214 -21.74 3.34 -14.01
CA LEU A 214 -21.93 2.30 -15.03
C LEU A 214 -21.63 2.82 -16.45
N GLU A 215 -22.02 4.06 -16.75
CA GLU A 215 -21.69 4.75 -18.01
C GLU A 215 -20.18 4.89 -18.18
N LEU A 216 -19.49 5.39 -17.14
CA LEU A 216 -18.03 5.54 -17.14
C LEU A 216 -17.33 4.19 -17.27
N ALA A 217 -17.84 3.14 -16.64
CA ALA A 217 -17.31 1.80 -16.77
C ALA A 217 -17.41 1.30 -18.23
N GLY A 218 -18.55 1.53 -18.88
CA GLY A 218 -18.75 1.26 -20.30
C GLY A 218 -17.77 2.04 -21.19
N ALA A 219 -17.63 3.36 -20.97
CA ALA A 219 -16.70 4.22 -21.69
C ALA A 219 -15.23 3.80 -21.49
N ALA A 220 -14.88 3.34 -20.27
CA ALA A 220 -13.56 2.79 -19.96
C ALA A 220 -13.35 1.39 -20.54
N GLY A 221 -14.36 0.70 -21.08
CA GLY A 221 -14.28 -0.68 -21.52
C GLY A 221 -14.08 -1.67 -20.37
N VAL A 222 -14.62 -1.34 -19.18
CA VAL A 222 -14.53 -2.14 -17.96
C VAL A 222 -15.90 -2.71 -17.62
N GLN A 223 -16.00 -4.03 -17.48
CA GLN A 223 -17.21 -4.66 -16.96
C GLN A 223 -17.26 -4.51 -15.44
N VAL A 224 -18.32 -3.89 -14.95
CA VAL A 224 -18.63 -3.72 -13.52
C VAL A 224 -19.98 -4.39 -13.26
N GLY A 225 -20.03 -5.28 -12.27
CA GLY A 225 -21.25 -5.99 -11.91
C GLY A 225 -22.19 -5.11 -11.09
N ASP A 226 -21.67 -4.35 -10.13
CA ASP A 226 -22.48 -3.49 -9.26
C ASP A 226 -21.67 -2.37 -8.60
N VAL A 227 -22.39 -1.42 -7.97
CA VAL A 227 -21.85 -0.27 -7.26
C VAL A 227 -22.32 -0.32 -5.80
N TYR A 228 -21.37 -0.15 -4.88
CA TYR A 228 -21.64 -0.20 -3.44
C TYR A 228 -21.18 1.09 -2.74
N SER A 229 -21.85 1.45 -1.68
CA SER A 229 -21.34 2.34 -0.66
C SER A 229 -20.74 1.55 0.48
N VAL A 230 -19.77 2.13 1.20
CA VAL A 230 -19.16 1.57 2.40
C VAL A 230 -19.20 2.59 3.55
N ASP A 231 -19.49 2.13 4.77
CA ASP A 231 -19.65 2.91 6.00
C ASP A 231 -18.32 3.46 6.56
N ALA A 232 -17.56 4.18 5.74
CA ALA A 232 -16.26 4.72 6.10
C ALA A 232 -16.36 5.81 7.18
N SER A 233 -17.43 6.61 7.17
CA SER A 233 -17.69 7.69 8.14
C SER A 233 -17.66 7.23 9.59
N ARG A 234 -17.92 5.97 9.86
CA ARG A 234 -17.78 5.35 11.18
C ARG A 234 -16.34 5.40 11.72
N ARG A 235 -15.34 5.44 10.85
CA ARG A 235 -13.91 5.40 11.23
C ARG A 235 -13.15 6.66 10.90
N THR A 236 -13.54 7.33 9.83
CA THR A 236 -12.77 8.44 9.27
C THR A 236 -13.66 9.43 8.55
N THR A 237 -13.19 10.66 8.48
CA THR A 237 -13.76 11.66 7.56
C THR A 237 -13.10 11.61 6.18
N ALA A 238 -12.05 10.81 5.99
CA ALA A 238 -11.37 10.69 4.69
C ALA A 238 -12.31 10.20 3.60
N ALA A 239 -12.18 10.76 2.40
CA ALA A 239 -12.89 10.31 1.22
C ALA A 239 -12.02 9.34 0.41
N ASN A 240 -12.64 8.32 -0.17
CA ASN A 240 -11.99 7.37 -1.07
C ASN A 240 -13.01 6.63 -1.94
N ALA A 241 -12.52 6.02 -3.02
CA ALA A 241 -13.24 5.02 -3.81
C ALA A 241 -12.25 3.94 -4.24
N TYR A 242 -12.74 2.79 -4.67
CA TYR A 242 -11.90 1.75 -5.26
C TYR A 242 -12.72 0.75 -6.09
N VAL A 243 -12.06 0.08 -7.02
CA VAL A 243 -12.66 -1.04 -7.75
C VAL A 243 -12.05 -2.35 -7.26
N THR A 244 -12.90 -3.30 -6.93
CA THR A 244 -12.51 -4.60 -6.40
C THR A 244 -13.27 -5.75 -7.06
N GLY A 245 -12.82 -6.99 -6.86
CA GLY A 245 -13.39 -8.18 -7.48
C GLY A 245 -12.67 -8.62 -8.76
N LEU A 246 -13.09 -9.75 -9.32
CA LEU A 246 -12.47 -10.38 -10.48
C LEU A 246 -13.51 -10.63 -11.58
N GLY A 247 -13.13 -10.40 -12.84
CA GLY A 247 -14.00 -10.66 -13.98
C GLY A 247 -15.36 -9.95 -13.87
N PRO A 248 -16.48 -10.67 -14.02
CA PRO A 248 -17.84 -10.11 -13.93
C PRO A 248 -18.25 -9.69 -12.51
N THR A 249 -17.53 -10.13 -11.46
CA THR A 249 -17.81 -9.80 -10.07
C THR A 249 -17.15 -8.49 -9.62
N LYS A 250 -16.54 -7.75 -10.55
CA LYS A 250 -15.98 -6.43 -10.23
C LYS A 250 -17.07 -5.48 -9.75
N ARG A 251 -16.79 -4.79 -8.67
CA ARG A 251 -17.66 -3.78 -8.09
C ARG A 251 -16.90 -2.50 -7.80
N VAL A 252 -17.55 -1.39 -8.04
CA VAL A 252 -17.08 -0.07 -7.60
C VAL A 252 -17.58 0.15 -6.18
N VAL A 253 -16.68 0.55 -5.29
CA VAL A 253 -17.01 0.87 -3.90
C VAL A 253 -16.69 2.32 -3.64
N LEU A 254 -17.71 3.07 -3.20
CA LEU A 254 -17.63 4.49 -2.87
C LEU A 254 -17.76 4.65 -1.35
N PHE A 255 -16.90 5.46 -0.75
CA PHE A 255 -17.05 5.82 0.67
C PHE A 255 -18.30 6.69 0.82
N ASP A 256 -19.08 6.48 1.88
CA ASP A 256 -20.20 7.34 2.25
C ASP A 256 -19.75 8.79 2.41
N THR A 257 -18.56 9.04 2.97
CA THR A 257 -17.93 10.36 3.08
C THR A 257 -17.64 11.03 1.73
N LEU A 258 -17.42 10.26 0.66
CA LEU A 258 -17.30 10.78 -0.70
C LEU A 258 -18.66 11.16 -1.25
N LEU A 259 -19.66 10.28 -1.10
CA LEU A 259 -21.03 10.50 -1.58
C LEU A 259 -21.68 11.73 -0.93
N ASP A 260 -21.43 11.94 0.38
CA ASP A 260 -22.07 13.03 1.14
C ASP A 260 -21.45 14.41 0.87
N ARG A 261 -20.20 14.48 0.43
CA ARG A 261 -19.44 15.73 0.45
C ARG A 261 -19.00 16.23 -0.92
N TYR A 262 -18.98 15.39 -1.94
CA TYR A 262 -18.43 15.71 -3.25
C TYR A 262 -19.52 15.87 -4.29
N SER A 263 -19.26 16.72 -5.28
CA SER A 263 -20.18 16.92 -6.39
C SER A 263 -20.19 15.68 -7.30
N ARG A 264 -21.21 15.59 -8.13
CA ARG A 264 -21.39 14.55 -9.14
C ARG A 264 -20.14 14.43 -10.03
N ASP A 265 -19.63 15.56 -10.52
CA ASP A 265 -18.46 15.58 -11.41
C ASP A 265 -17.17 15.14 -10.71
N GLU A 266 -17.01 15.53 -9.43
CA GLU A 266 -15.88 15.06 -8.61
C GLU A 266 -15.94 13.56 -8.37
N ILE A 267 -17.12 12.99 -8.12
CA ILE A 267 -17.32 11.53 -7.97
C ILE A 267 -17.02 10.83 -9.30
N ARG A 268 -17.48 11.35 -10.44
CA ARG A 268 -17.20 10.82 -11.77
C ARG A 268 -15.70 10.74 -12.03
N LEU A 269 -14.95 11.76 -11.65
CA LEU A 269 -13.48 11.80 -11.79
C LEU A 269 -12.77 10.70 -10.99
N VAL A 270 -13.13 10.55 -9.72
CA VAL A 270 -12.55 9.50 -8.88
C VAL A 270 -12.86 8.12 -9.46
N VAL A 271 -14.09 7.89 -9.86
CA VAL A 271 -14.49 6.63 -10.48
C VAL A 271 -13.74 6.40 -11.79
N ALA A 272 -13.56 7.40 -12.64
CA ALA A 272 -12.79 7.28 -13.86
C ALA A 272 -11.31 6.95 -13.60
N HIS A 273 -10.73 7.52 -12.54
CA HIS A 273 -9.39 7.20 -12.07
C HIS A 273 -9.29 5.71 -11.64
N GLU A 274 -10.23 5.22 -10.83
CA GLU A 274 -10.24 3.83 -10.40
C GLU A 274 -10.47 2.85 -11.57
N LEU A 275 -11.34 3.20 -12.50
CA LEU A 275 -11.56 2.42 -13.71
C LEU A 275 -10.32 2.38 -14.60
N ALA A 276 -9.47 3.42 -14.57
CA ALA A 276 -8.20 3.42 -15.29
C ALA A 276 -7.27 2.31 -14.81
N HIS A 277 -7.17 2.07 -13.51
CA HIS A 277 -6.39 0.97 -12.94
C HIS A 277 -6.87 -0.39 -13.43
N VAL A 278 -8.19 -0.57 -13.51
CA VAL A 278 -8.79 -1.82 -14.01
C VAL A 278 -8.54 -1.99 -15.50
N ARG A 279 -8.80 -0.96 -16.30
CA ARG A 279 -8.56 -0.96 -17.76
C ARG A 279 -7.12 -1.33 -18.09
N HIS A 280 -6.19 -0.80 -17.35
CA HIS A 280 -4.76 -1.02 -17.56
C HIS A 280 -4.19 -2.24 -16.83
N ARG A 281 -5.04 -3.01 -16.14
CA ARG A 281 -4.67 -4.24 -15.43
C ARG A 281 -3.54 -4.03 -14.42
N ASP A 282 -3.64 -2.99 -13.59
CA ASP A 282 -2.54 -2.60 -12.71
C ASP A 282 -2.31 -3.59 -11.57
N VAL A 283 -3.33 -4.32 -11.12
CA VAL A 283 -3.17 -5.45 -10.19
C VAL A 283 -2.29 -6.53 -10.82
N GLN A 284 -2.55 -6.93 -12.06
CA GLN A 284 -1.74 -7.94 -12.78
C GLN A 284 -0.32 -7.43 -13.01
N ARG A 285 -0.14 -6.13 -13.25
CA ARG A 285 1.17 -5.48 -13.35
C ARG A 285 1.93 -5.55 -12.03
N GLY A 286 1.26 -5.29 -10.91
CA GLY A 286 1.81 -5.46 -9.57
C GLY A 286 2.23 -6.91 -9.28
N LEU A 287 1.41 -7.88 -9.66
CA LEU A 287 1.74 -9.30 -9.53
C LEU A 287 2.93 -9.69 -10.41
N ALA A 288 3.01 -9.17 -11.65
CA ALA A 288 4.16 -9.38 -12.53
C ALA A 288 5.44 -8.78 -11.94
N TYR A 289 5.36 -7.58 -11.33
CA TYR A 289 6.47 -6.99 -10.59
C TYR A 289 6.90 -7.87 -9.42
N ALA A 290 5.94 -8.34 -8.62
CA ALA A 290 6.22 -9.27 -7.53
C ALA A 290 6.89 -10.57 -8.03
N ALA A 291 6.45 -11.14 -9.16
CA ALA A 291 7.04 -12.33 -9.74
C ALA A 291 8.51 -12.14 -10.15
N ILE A 292 8.91 -10.93 -10.51
CA ILE A 292 10.32 -10.59 -10.82
C ILE A 292 11.12 -10.42 -9.53
N VAL A 293 10.56 -9.73 -8.51
CA VAL A 293 11.32 -9.24 -7.36
C VAL A 293 11.35 -10.23 -6.21
N VAL A 294 10.25 -10.96 -5.96
CA VAL A 294 10.12 -11.85 -4.79
C VAL A 294 11.16 -12.99 -4.79
N PRO A 295 11.46 -13.67 -5.92
CA PRO A 295 12.50 -14.71 -5.92
C PRO A 295 13.89 -14.16 -5.58
N ALA A 296 14.26 -13.03 -6.15
CA ALA A 296 15.54 -12.38 -5.85
C ALA A 296 15.60 -11.88 -4.39
N GLY A 297 14.49 -11.30 -3.90
CA GLY A 297 14.35 -10.87 -2.52
C GLY A 297 14.46 -12.04 -1.52
N ALA A 298 13.76 -13.13 -1.76
CA ALA A 298 13.83 -14.34 -0.93
C ALA A 298 15.26 -14.92 -0.89
N PHE A 299 15.96 -14.91 -2.03
CA PHE A 299 17.37 -15.28 -2.08
C PHE A 299 18.25 -14.35 -1.24
N ALA A 300 18.05 -13.03 -1.31
CA ALA A 300 18.78 -12.07 -0.51
C ALA A 300 18.46 -12.23 0.99
N VAL A 301 17.20 -12.46 1.36
CA VAL A 301 16.78 -12.75 2.74
C VAL A 301 17.50 -14.00 3.27
N GLN A 302 17.59 -15.06 2.48
CA GLN A 302 18.32 -16.26 2.85
C GLN A 302 19.80 -15.94 3.14
N ARG A 303 20.46 -15.23 2.23
CA ARG A 303 21.89 -14.90 2.38
C ARG A 303 22.17 -14.01 3.58
N LEU A 304 21.31 -13.00 3.77
CA LEU A 304 21.44 -12.06 4.87
C LEU A 304 21.13 -12.72 6.21
N SER A 305 20.04 -13.48 6.33
CA SER A 305 19.68 -14.17 7.57
C SER A 305 20.76 -15.17 8.01
N TRP A 306 21.41 -15.85 7.06
CA TRP A 306 22.54 -16.73 7.37
C TRP A 306 23.78 -15.99 7.90
N SER A 307 23.96 -14.74 7.48
CA SER A 307 25.05 -13.90 8.02
C SER A 307 24.71 -13.36 9.41
N LEU A 308 23.44 -13.08 9.67
CA LEU A 308 22.97 -12.55 10.95
C LEU A 308 22.90 -13.61 12.05
N ALA A 309 22.55 -14.87 11.74
CA ALA A 309 22.42 -15.96 12.71
C ALA A 309 22.98 -17.29 12.16
N PRO A 310 24.30 -17.40 11.97
CA PRO A 310 24.91 -18.56 11.30
C PRO A 310 24.71 -19.88 12.06
N THR A 311 24.67 -19.83 13.39
CA THR A 311 24.56 -21.02 14.28
C THR A 311 23.11 -21.45 14.55
N ARG A 312 22.11 -20.66 14.14
CA ARG A 312 20.68 -20.91 14.43
C ARG A 312 19.86 -21.30 13.19
N ARG A 313 20.54 -21.66 12.09
CA ARG A 313 19.86 -22.04 10.84
C ARG A 313 18.91 -23.22 11.05
N GLY A 314 17.68 -23.09 10.57
CA GLY A 314 16.69 -24.15 10.68
C GLY A 314 16.07 -24.32 12.08
N SER A 315 16.22 -23.34 12.97
CA SER A 315 15.60 -23.34 14.27
C SER A 315 14.67 -22.15 14.50
N ALA A 316 13.81 -22.24 15.50
CA ALA A 316 12.96 -21.14 15.93
C ALA A 316 13.75 -19.87 16.29
N GLY A 317 14.97 -20.04 16.82
CA GLY A 317 15.90 -18.95 17.14
C GLY A 317 16.41 -18.17 15.92
N ALA A 318 16.19 -18.62 14.69
CA ALA A 318 16.51 -17.90 13.47
C ALA A 318 15.45 -16.85 13.07
N LEU A 319 14.23 -16.90 13.64
CA LEU A 319 13.13 -16.02 13.25
C LEU A 319 13.46 -14.51 13.34
N PRO A 320 14.10 -13.98 14.40
CA PRO A 320 14.48 -12.57 14.42
C PRO A 320 15.45 -12.21 13.29
N ALA A 321 16.37 -13.11 12.90
CA ALA A 321 17.27 -12.89 11.78
C ALA A 321 16.55 -12.90 10.44
N LEU A 322 15.58 -13.79 10.26
CA LEU A 322 14.73 -13.85 9.07
C LEU A 322 13.87 -12.58 8.95
N ALA A 323 13.26 -12.14 10.03
CA ALA A 323 12.44 -10.93 10.07
C ALA A 323 13.28 -9.67 9.77
N LEU A 324 14.46 -9.54 10.41
CA LEU A 324 15.37 -8.43 10.17
C LEU A 324 15.87 -8.42 8.72
N ALA A 325 16.28 -9.58 8.21
CA ALA A 325 16.74 -9.71 6.82
C ALA A 325 15.62 -9.34 5.83
N ALA A 326 14.39 -9.80 6.08
CA ALA A 326 13.22 -9.46 5.26
C ALA A 326 12.96 -7.94 5.25
N ALA A 327 12.97 -7.29 6.41
CA ALA A 327 12.78 -5.84 6.53
C ALA A 327 13.87 -5.05 5.78
N LEU A 328 15.14 -5.43 5.96
CA LEU A 328 16.28 -4.76 5.30
C LEU A 328 16.29 -4.95 3.78
N VAL A 329 15.78 -6.08 3.27
CA VAL A 329 15.67 -6.35 1.84
C VAL A 329 14.41 -5.65 1.25
N ALA A 330 13.30 -5.66 1.96
CA ALA A 330 12.04 -5.07 1.49
C ALA A 330 12.09 -3.54 1.40
N THR A 331 12.79 -2.86 2.31
CA THR A 331 12.86 -1.39 2.36
C THR A 331 13.34 -0.78 1.04
N PRO A 332 14.52 -1.11 0.49
CA PRO A 332 14.97 -0.52 -0.77
C PRO A 332 14.12 -0.97 -1.97
N ILE A 333 13.53 -2.16 -1.94
CA ILE A 333 12.55 -2.58 -2.96
C ILE A 333 11.34 -1.64 -2.95
N GLY A 334 10.81 -1.31 -1.77
CA GLY A 334 9.71 -0.38 -1.60
C GLY A 334 9.99 1.00 -2.19
N LEU A 335 11.21 1.54 -1.95
CA LEU A 335 11.64 2.82 -2.53
C LEU A 335 11.68 2.79 -4.06
N ILE A 336 12.10 1.67 -4.66
CA ILE A 336 12.11 1.48 -6.10
C ILE A 336 10.68 1.34 -6.64
N SER A 337 9.85 0.54 -5.99
CA SER A 337 8.47 0.29 -6.44
C SER A 337 7.59 1.54 -6.38
N SER A 338 7.85 2.48 -5.47
CA SER A 338 7.11 3.74 -5.38
C SER A 338 7.20 4.58 -6.65
N ARG A 339 8.30 4.47 -7.43
CA ARG A 339 8.43 5.13 -8.74
C ARG A 339 7.51 4.53 -9.79
N LEU A 340 7.38 3.20 -9.80
CA LEU A 340 6.43 2.51 -10.67
C LEU A 340 4.99 2.89 -10.32
N SER A 341 4.67 2.93 -9.01
CA SER A 341 3.36 3.36 -8.53
C SER A 341 3.00 4.75 -9.04
N ARG A 342 3.87 5.76 -8.82
CA ARG A 342 3.61 7.12 -9.31
C ARG A 342 3.46 7.22 -10.84
N ALA A 343 4.17 6.37 -11.60
CA ALA A 343 4.00 6.33 -13.05
C ALA A 343 2.63 5.77 -13.46
N ILE A 344 2.14 4.79 -12.73
CA ILE A 344 0.79 4.21 -12.88
C ILE A 344 -0.26 5.27 -12.56
N GLU A 345 -0.11 5.99 -11.44
CA GLU A 345 -1.01 7.05 -11.01
C GLU A 345 -1.13 8.19 -12.04
N ARG A 346 -0.01 8.67 -12.58
CA ARG A 346 -0.02 9.71 -13.64
C ARG A 346 -0.80 9.27 -14.86
N ARG A 347 -0.76 8.00 -15.19
CA ARG A 347 -1.55 7.44 -16.29
C ARG A 347 -3.03 7.37 -15.92
N ALA A 348 -3.35 7.00 -14.68
CA ALA A 348 -4.72 6.96 -14.20
C ALA A 348 -5.33 8.37 -14.19
N ASP A 349 -4.60 9.37 -13.71
CA ASP A 349 -5.01 10.78 -13.78
C ASP A 349 -5.24 11.26 -15.23
N THR A 350 -4.33 10.90 -16.14
CA THR A 350 -4.49 11.25 -17.55
C THR A 350 -5.77 10.66 -18.13
N LEU A 351 -6.04 9.38 -17.90
CA LEU A 351 -7.24 8.74 -18.41
C LEU A 351 -8.51 9.27 -17.74
N SER A 352 -8.48 9.62 -16.45
CA SER A 352 -9.64 10.20 -15.78
C SER A 352 -10.02 11.55 -16.38
N LEU A 353 -9.03 12.41 -16.67
CA LEU A 353 -9.26 13.68 -17.38
C LEU A 353 -9.79 13.46 -18.81
N GLU A 354 -9.22 12.48 -19.55
CA GLU A 354 -9.69 12.16 -20.90
C GLU A 354 -11.12 11.61 -20.96
N LEU A 355 -11.54 10.83 -19.94
CA LEU A 355 -12.87 10.22 -19.88
C LEU A 355 -13.94 11.21 -19.42
N THR A 356 -13.60 12.14 -18.54
CA THR A 356 -14.58 13.05 -17.92
C THR A 356 -14.63 14.41 -18.57
N ASP A 357 -13.56 14.82 -19.24
CA ASP A 357 -13.40 16.16 -19.85
C ASP A 357 -13.71 17.30 -18.87
N ALA A 358 -13.34 17.13 -17.59
CA ALA A 358 -13.70 18.01 -16.48
C ALA A 358 -12.49 18.46 -15.66
N PRO A 359 -11.53 19.23 -16.26
CA PRO A 359 -10.30 19.63 -15.55
C PRO A 359 -10.56 20.52 -14.33
N GLU A 360 -11.59 21.37 -14.35
CA GLU A 360 -11.94 22.22 -13.20
C GLU A 360 -12.46 21.40 -12.02
N ALA A 361 -13.28 20.39 -12.29
CA ALA A 361 -13.75 19.47 -11.26
C ALA A 361 -12.58 18.64 -10.71
N PHE A 362 -11.57 18.28 -11.54
CA PHE A 362 -10.36 17.60 -11.09
C PHE A 362 -9.55 18.48 -10.12
N ILE A 363 -9.36 19.76 -10.46
CA ILE A 363 -8.67 20.71 -9.58
C ILE A 363 -9.44 20.90 -8.27
N SER A 364 -10.75 21.05 -8.33
CA SER A 364 -11.61 21.15 -7.14
C SER A 364 -11.52 19.91 -6.26
N PHE A 365 -11.63 18.74 -6.86
CA PHE A 365 -11.50 17.45 -6.16
C PHE A 365 -10.15 17.31 -5.47
N GLU A 366 -9.05 17.52 -6.18
CA GLU A 366 -7.70 17.38 -5.62
C GLU A 366 -7.44 18.34 -4.45
N ARG A 367 -7.97 19.58 -4.54
CA ARG A 367 -7.92 20.51 -3.42
C ARG A 367 -8.70 19.99 -2.22
N ARG A 368 -9.94 19.59 -2.43
CA ARG A 368 -10.85 19.18 -1.35
C ARG A 368 -10.38 17.90 -0.67
N ILE A 369 -9.98 16.89 -1.43
CA ILE A 369 -9.53 15.62 -0.88
C ILE A 369 -8.21 15.79 -0.11
N ALA A 370 -7.30 16.63 -0.59
CA ALA A 370 -6.05 16.91 0.11
C ALA A 370 -6.29 17.62 1.46
N LEU A 371 -7.20 18.57 1.52
CA LEU A 371 -7.58 19.26 2.75
C LEU A 371 -8.33 18.34 3.71
N GLN A 372 -9.26 17.53 3.21
CA GLN A 372 -10.03 16.60 4.03
C GLN A 372 -9.17 15.49 4.62
N ASN A 373 -8.22 14.97 3.85
CA ASN A 373 -7.28 13.95 4.29
C ASN A 373 -6.06 14.52 5.04
N VAL A 374 -6.03 15.85 5.25
CA VAL A 374 -4.94 16.58 5.94
C VAL A 374 -3.57 16.23 5.36
N ALA A 375 -3.47 16.22 4.02
CA ALA A 375 -2.25 15.87 3.31
C ALA A 375 -1.16 16.95 3.45
N ASP A 376 0.12 16.58 3.28
CA ASP A 376 1.21 17.56 3.09
C ASP A 376 1.07 18.15 1.68
N LEU A 377 0.67 19.41 1.59
CA LEU A 377 0.39 20.11 0.33
C LEU A 377 1.65 20.58 -0.38
N ASP A 378 2.77 20.67 0.34
CA ASP A 378 4.10 21.02 -0.18
C ASP A 378 5.17 20.10 0.44
N PRO A 379 5.14 18.79 0.13
CA PRO A 379 6.07 17.84 0.72
C PRO A 379 7.50 18.05 0.19
N PRO A 380 8.53 17.84 1.04
CA PRO A 380 9.91 17.87 0.59
C PRO A 380 10.14 16.91 -0.59
N ARG A 381 10.88 17.35 -1.61
CA ARG A 381 11.13 16.58 -2.83
C ARG A 381 11.65 15.17 -2.57
N ALA A 382 12.54 15.01 -1.59
CA ALA A 382 13.08 13.71 -1.21
C ALA A 382 11.99 12.78 -0.66
N VAL A 383 11.08 13.30 0.18
CA VAL A 383 9.95 12.54 0.73
C VAL A 383 9.03 12.07 -0.38
N SER A 384 8.62 12.98 -1.29
CA SER A 384 7.78 12.64 -2.44
C SER A 384 8.45 11.63 -3.37
N ALA A 385 9.75 11.82 -3.66
CA ALA A 385 10.47 10.96 -4.58
C ALA A 385 10.70 9.54 -4.04
N LEU A 386 10.91 9.39 -2.73
CA LEU A 386 11.29 8.13 -2.12
C LEU A 386 10.11 7.40 -1.47
N LEU A 387 9.21 8.12 -0.79
CA LEU A 387 8.23 7.51 0.10
C LEU A 387 6.79 7.58 -0.42
N SER A 388 6.47 8.52 -1.33
CA SER A 388 5.10 8.64 -1.83
C SER A 388 4.83 7.64 -2.96
N THR A 389 3.70 6.97 -2.87
CA THR A 389 3.18 6.09 -3.93
C THR A 389 2.36 6.85 -4.98
N HIS A 390 1.83 8.02 -4.62
CA HIS A 390 1.08 8.93 -5.49
C HIS A 390 1.89 10.19 -5.80
N PRO A 391 1.65 10.83 -6.95
CA PRO A 391 2.19 12.16 -7.23
C PRO A 391 1.70 13.18 -6.19
N PRO A 392 2.49 14.23 -5.86
CA PRO A 392 2.03 15.31 -5.01
C PRO A 392 0.77 16.00 -5.55
N THR A 393 -0.10 16.50 -4.68
CA THR A 393 -1.32 17.22 -5.06
C THR A 393 -1.05 18.34 -6.06
N ALA A 394 0.03 19.11 -5.86
CA ALA A 394 0.44 20.16 -6.79
C ALA A 394 0.74 19.63 -8.20
N GLU A 395 1.36 18.45 -8.31
CA GLU A 395 1.62 17.80 -9.61
C GLU A 395 0.32 17.35 -10.29
N ARG A 396 -0.63 16.81 -9.53
CA ARG A 396 -1.93 16.37 -10.04
C ARG A 396 -2.77 17.54 -10.52
N ILE A 397 -2.85 18.64 -9.75
CA ILE A 397 -3.48 19.89 -10.17
C ILE A 397 -2.79 20.44 -11.43
N GLY A 398 -1.45 20.40 -11.48
CA GLY A 398 -0.69 20.82 -12.65
C GLY A 398 -1.00 20.02 -13.92
N ALA A 399 -1.33 18.73 -13.77
CA ALA A 399 -1.76 17.91 -14.91
C ALA A 399 -3.13 18.38 -15.46
N ALA A 400 -4.09 18.70 -14.59
CA ALA A 400 -5.38 19.23 -15.02
C ALA A 400 -5.25 20.62 -15.68
N VAL A 401 -4.41 21.50 -15.15
CA VAL A 401 -4.11 22.81 -15.76
C VAL A 401 -3.49 22.64 -17.15
N ALA A 402 -2.55 21.71 -17.32
CA ALA A 402 -1.94 21.43 -18.62
C ALA A 402 -2.97 20.86 -19.62
N PHE A 403 -3.85 19.97 -19.15
CA PHE A 403 -4.92 19.41 -19.98
C PHE A 403 -5.84 20.51 -20.50
N GLN A 404 -6.32 21.40 -19.62
CA GLN A 404 -7.16 22.54 -19.99
C GLN A 404 -6.48 23.48 -21.01
N ALA A 405 -5.18 23.74 -20.84
CA ALA A 405 -4.43 24.59 -21.78
C ALA A 405 -4.26 23.94 -23.17
N ASP A 406 -4.10 22.63 -23.25
CA ASP A 406 -4.02 21.89 -24.51
C ASP A 406 -5.38 21.85 -25.24
N GLU A 407 -6.50 21.80 -24.51
CA GLU A 407 -7.85 21.90 -25.10
C GLU A 407 -8.13 23.27 -25.70
N ILE A 408 -7.72 24.34 -25.03
CA ILE A 408 -7.83 25.71 -25.55
C ILE A 408 -7.03 25.88 -26.84
N ARG A 409 -5.85 25.27 -26.96
CA ARG A 409 -4.96 25.36 -28.14
C ARG A 409 -5.39 24.45 -29.29
N SER A 410 -6.02 23.33 -28.99
CA SER A 410 -6.45 22.35 -29.97
C SER A 410 -7.83 21.82 -29.58
N PRO A 411 -8.91 22.60 -29.87
CA PRO A 411 -10.26 22.15 -29.55
C PRO A 411 -10.50 20.80 -30.19
N ARG A 412 -10.64 19.76 -29.36
CA ARG A 412 -11.01 18.42 -29.83
C ARG A 412 -12.38 18.54 -30.48
N THR A 413 -12.49 18.28 -31.78
CA THR A 413 -13.78 18.11 -32.41
C THR A 413 -14.54 17.07 -31.59
N ARG A 414 -15.58 17.51 -30.87
CA ARG A 414 -16.48 16.64 -30.09
C ARG A 414 -16.95 15.53 -31.04
N ARG A 415 -16.47 14.33 -30.86
CA ARG A 415 -17.10 13.15 -31.44
C ARG A 415 -18.47 13.05 -30.77
N THR A 416 -19.47 13.59 -31.42
CA THR A 416 -20.85 13.24 -31.16
C THR A 416 -20.93 11.71 -31.18
N PRO A 417 -21.50 11.06 -30.14
CA PRO A 417 -21.79 9.64 -30.25
C PRO A 417 -22.70 9.47 -31.46
N ALA A 418 -22.23 8.67 -32.44
CA ALA A 418 -23.03 8.28 -33.57
C ALA A 418 -24.27 7.59 -33.02
N GLY A 419 -25.39 8.28 -33.13
CA GLY A 419 -26.71 7.72 -32.90
C GLY A 419 -26.97 6.62 -33.93
N SER A 420 -27.31 5.50 -33.47
CA SER A 420 -28.33 4.57 -33.96
C SER A 420 -28.22 3.25 -33.18
#